data_0e9960babd1d76e71d467f138ae50198
#
_entry.id   0e9960babd1d76e71d467f138ae50198
#
_cell.length_a   1.000
_cell.length_b   1.000
_cell.length_c   1.000
_cell.angle_alpha   90.00
_cell.angle_beta   90.00
_cell.angle_gamma   90.00
#
_symmetry.space_group_name_H-M   'P 1'
#
loop_
_entity.id
_entity.type
_entity.pdbx_description
1 polymer ?
#
loop_
_entity_poly.entity_id
_entity_poly.type
_entity_poly.pdbx_seq_one_letter_code
_entity_poly.pdbx_strand_id
1 'polypeptide(L)'
;MAATSNNHRTVRAWCLYDWANSAFATTVMAALYPPFFRSLATAAGVSESRATAYWGYTAALALLLVSLGAPVLGAIADFTGTRKRFLALFAGIGIAATAAATLNGDDTWLLAAALFVTANIGYAGANAFYESLLPSVAGPDELDRISARGYAFGYLGGGILLVINSMWVLKPELFGMPGTGFAVRASFFSVAVWWGVFSVPILRRVPEPPADHAPGLTGNPIAAGFGRLVDTFRDIRRYRQLLLFLFAFWIYNDGVSTIIKMATAYGDEIGIDLGHMIIALVITQFVGFPCAILFGEMGVRIGTKRSILIGLAV
;
A
#
# COMPACT_ATOMS: atom_id res chain seq x y z
N MET A 1 -12.29 -14.28 -30.24
CA MET A 1 -11.89 -15.19 -29.13
C MET A 1 -10.48 -14.90 -28.57
N ALA A 2 -9.47 -14.54 -29.34
CA ALA A 2 -8.12 -14.23 -28.83
C ALA A 2 -8.06 -12.95 -27.98
N ALA A 3 -8.80 -11.90 -28.33
CA ALA A 3 -8.83 -10.62 -27.61
C ALA A 3 -9.40 -10.76 -26.19
N THR A 4 -10.48 -11.53 -26.00
CA THR A 4 -11.11 -11.77 -24.69
C THR A 4 -10.21 -12.59 -23.74
N SER A 5 -9.48 -13.59 -24.26
CA SER A 5 -8.57 -14.41 -23.44
C SER A 5 -7.34 -13.62 -22.97
N ASN A 6 -6.88 -12.66 -23.76
CA ASN A 6 -5.75 -11.79 -23.39
C ASN A 6 -6.17 -10.78 -22.31
N ASN A 7 -7.39 -10.27 -22.37
CA ASN A 7 -7.93 -9.37 -21.34
C ASN A 7 -8.02 -10.06 -19.97
N HIS A 8 -8.53 -11.29 -19.88
CA HIS A 8 -8.59 -12.03 -18.61
C HIS A 8 -7.22 -12.27 -17.98
N ARG A 9 -6.18 -12.53 -18.78
CA ARG A 9 -4.81 -12.71 -18.28
C ARG A 9 -4.21 -11.41 -17.75
N THR A 10 -4.51 -10.30 -18.41
CA THR A 10 -4.05 -8.97 -18.00
C THR A 10 -4.74 -8.52 -16.72
N VAL A 11 -6.07 -8.66 -16.62
CA VAL A 11 -6.84 -8.40 -15.40
C VAL A 11 -6.32 -9.22 -14.22
N ARG A 12 -6.11 -10.53 -14.42
CA ARG A 12 -5.57 -11.39 -13.37
C ARG A 12 -4.17 -10.98 -12.93
N ALA A 13 -3.30 -10.56 -13.87
CA ALA A 13 -1.96 -10.08 -13.55
C ALA A 13 -2.00 -8.78 -12.74
N TRP A 14 -2.95 -7.90 -13.03
CA TRP A 14 -3.18 -6.66 -12.28
C TRP A 14 -3.68 -6.97 -10.86
N CYS A 15 -4.69 -7.81 -10.68
CA CYS A 15 -5.19 -8.22 -9.36
C CYS A 15 -4.11 -8.95 -8.52
N LEU A 16 -3.21 -9.72 -9.16
CA LEU A 16 -2.10 -10.38 -8.47
C LEU A 16 -1.08 -9.42 -7.88
N TYR A 17 -1.00 -8.18 -8.36
CA TYR A 17 -0.15 -7.19 -7.73
C TYR A 17 -0.73 -6.73 -6.38
N ASP A 18 -2.04 -6.58 -6.29
CA ASP A 18 -2.70 -6.25 -5.01
C ASP A 18 -2.58 -7.40 -4.00
N TRP A 19 -2.72 -8.64 -4.46
CA TRP A 19 -2.37 -9.83 -3.67
C TRP A 19 -0.91 -9.76 -3.15
N ALA A 20 0.01 -9.25 -3.95
CA ALA A 20 1.43 -9.15 -3.61
C ALA A 20 1.70 -8.09 -2.53
N ASN A 21 1.30 -6.85 -2.80
CA ASN A 21 1.67 -5.69 -2.00
C ASN A 21 0.85 -5.55 -0.71
N SER A 22 -0.36 -6.10 -0.67
CA SER A 22 -1.20 -6.10 0.53
C SER A 22 -0.56 -6.85 1.69
N ALA A 23 0.35 -7.78 1.42
CA ALA A 23 1.14 -8.43 2.47
C ALA A 23 2.02 -7.43 3.24
N PHE A 24 2.56 -6.41 2.57
CA PHE A 24 3.28 -5.33 3.25
C PHE A 24 2.33 -4.50 4.12
N ALA A 25 1.18 -4.10 3.58
CA ALA A 25 0.20 -3.31 4.31
C ALA A 25 -0.32 -4.02 5.57
N THR A 26 -0.62 -5.32 5.47
CA THR A 26 -1.21 -6.10 6.57
C THR A 26 -0.16 -6.55 7.58
N THR A 27 0.85 -7.26 7.14
CA THR A 27 1.85 -7.88 8.03
C THR A 27 2.87 -6.88 8.55
N VAL A 28 3.42 -6.04 7.65
CA VAL A 28 4.47 -5.09 8.05
C VAL A 28 3.84 -3.83 8.65
N MET A 29 3.11 -3.06 7.84
CA MET A 29 2.67 -1.73 8.22
C MET A 29 1.64 -1.73 9.35
N ALA A 30 0.68 -2.67 9.36
CA ALA A 30 -0.39 -2.69 10.34
C ALA A 30 -0.10 -3.62 11.54
N ALA A 31 0.45 -4.83 11.33
CA ALA A 31 0.53 -5.83 12.38
C ALA A 31 1.83 -5.81 13.18
N LEU A 32 2.98 -5.96 12.52
CA LEU A 32 4.21 -6.33 13.20
C LEU A 32 5.21 -5.17 13.38
N TYR A 33 5.29 -4.23 12.43
CA TYR A 33 6.30 -3.17 12.49
C TYR A 33 6.08 -2.15 13.60
N PRO A 34 4.82 -1.70 13.90
CA PRO A 34 4.60 -0.74 14.96
C PRO A 34 5.06 -1.24 16.34
N PRO A 35 4.64 -2.43 16.84
CA PRO A 35 5.14 -2.95 18.11
C PRO A 35 6.63 -3.31 18.04
N PHE A 36 7.14 -3.81 16.91
CA PHE A 36 8.56 -4.07 16.72
C PHE A 36 9.40 -2.80 16.86
N PHE A 37 9.01 -1.71 16.21
CA PHE A 37 9.67 -0.42 16.33
C PHE A 37 9.69 0.09 17.78
N ARG A 38 8.54 0.00 18.47
CA ARG A 38 8.44 0.39 19.88
C ARG A 38 9.36 -0.45 20.76
N SER A 39 9.42 -1.76 20.55
CA SER A 39 10.32 -2.63 21.32
C SER A 39 11.79 -2.26 21.14
N LEU A 40 12.23 -1.93 19.92
CA LEU A 40 13.59 -1.46 19.67
C LEU A 40 13.87 -0.11 20.33
N ALA A 41 12.93 0.83 20.27
CA ALA A 41 13.09 2.15 20.87
C ALA A 41 13.14 2.05 22.41
N THR A 42 12.30 1.22 23.03
CA THR A 42 12.31 1.02 24.47
C THR A 42 13.56 0.26 24.96
N ALA A 43 14.05 -0.71 24.19
CA ALA A 43 15.33 -1.37 24.46
C ALA A 43 16.51 -0.39 24.44
N ALA A 44 16.46 0.63 23.58
CA ALA A 44 17.43 1.73 23.53
C ALA A 44 17.22 2.80 24.63
N GLY A 45 16.34 2.57 25.62
CA GLY A 45 16.11 3.48 26.73
C GLY A 45 15.10 4.61 26.46
N VAL A 46 14.37 4.59 25.34
CA VAL A 46 13.27 5.54 25.05
C VAL A 46 12.05 5.12 25.87
N SER A 47 11.38 6.07 26.54
CA SER A 47 10.13 5.77 27.26
C SER A 47 9.02 5.33 26.30
N GLU A 48 8.10 4.47 26.75
CA GLU A 48 7.03 3.89 25.91
C GLU A 48 6.20 4.96 25.18
N SER A 49 5.76 6.00 25.90
CA SER A 49 5.01 7.11 25.31
C SER A 49 5.79 7.85 24.23
N ARG A 50 7.11 8.06 24.41
CA ARG A 50 7.96 8.65 23.37
C ARG A 50 8.18 7.71 22.20
N ALA A 51 8.30 6.40 22.44
CA ALA A 51 8.43 5.41 21.38
C ALA A 51 7.19 5.40 20.47
N THR A 52 5.97 5.50 21.04
CA THR A 52 4.72 5.66 20.29
C THR A 52 4.71 6.98 19.49
N ALA A 53 5.15 8.09 20.10
CA ALA A 53 5.23 9.37 19.40
C ALA A 53 6.23 9.33 18.25
N TYR A 54 7.39 8.71 18.42
CA TYR A 54 8.40 8.55 17.36
C TYR A 54 7.91 7.63 16.24
N TRP A 55 7.12 6.60 16.55
CA TRP A 55 6.42 5.83 15.52
C TRP A 55 5.46 6.71 14.71
N GLY A 56 4.64 7.51 15.38
CA GLY A 56 3.74 8.47 14.72
C GLY A 56 4.48 9.45 13.81
N TYR A 57 5.60 10.02 14.27
CA TYR A 57 6.44 10.91 13.45
C TYR A 57 7.06 10.18 12.26
N THR A 58 7.49 8.94 12.44
CA THR A 58 8.04 8.09 11.37
C THR A 58 6.98 7.84 10.28
N ALA A 59 5.76 7.49 10.69
CA ALA A 59 4.65 7.27 9.77
C ALA A 59 4.22 8.56 9.06
N ALA A 60 4.17 9.69 9.78
CA ALA A 60 3.86 11.00 9.22
C ALA A 60 4.91 11.48 8.21
N LEU A 61 6.19 11.28 8.52
CA LEU A 61 7.30 11.61 7.60
C LEU A 61 7.20 10.82 6.30
N ALA A 62 6.90 9.53 6.38
CA ALA A 62 6.71 8.70 5.20
C ALA A 62 5.57 9.22 4.31
N LEU A 63 4.42 9.55 4.92
CA LEU A 63 3.27 10.13 4.21
C LEU A 63 3.61 11.48 3.58
N LEU A 64 4.30 12.36 4.29
CA LEU A 64 4.70 13.67 3.79
C LEU A 64 5.58 13.55 2.54
N LEU A 65 6.61 12.70 2.59
CA LEU A 65 7.51 12.49 1.46
C LEU A 65 6.79 11.91 0.23
N VAL A 66 5.88 10.98 0.45
CA VAL A 66 5.03 10.44 -0.62
C VAL A 66 4.13 11.51 -1.21
N SER A 67 3.43 12.28 -0.38
CA SER A 67 2.50 13.33 -0.81
C SER A 67 3.18 14.41 -1.64
N LEU A 68 4.42 14.77 -1.30
CA LEU A 68 5.20 15.76 -2.04
C LEU A 68 5.77 15.19 -3.36
N GLY A 69 6.15 13.92 -3.37
CA GLY A 69 6.79 13.27 -4.51
C GLY A 69 5.80 12.76 -5.56
N ALA A 70 4.66 12.22 -5.14
CA ALA A 70 3.73 11.53 -6.02
C ALA A 70 3.23 12.35 -7.22
N PRO A 71 2.83 13.63 -7.09
CA PRO A 71 2.35 14.41 -8.22
C PRO A 71 3.43 14.64 -9.29
N VAL A 72 4.67 14.91 -8.85
CA VAL A 72 5.81 15.14 -9.76
C VAL A 72 6.16 13.87 -10.53
N LEU A 73 6.29 12.76 -9.80
CA LEU A 73 6.63 11.46 -10.38
C LEU A 73 5.52 10.95 -11.30
N GLY A 74 4.25 11.16 -10.93
CA GLY A 74 3.09 10.85 -11.77
C GLY A 74 3.14 11.61 -13.10
N ALA A 75 3.35 12.93 -13.05
CA ALA A 75 3.43 13.75 -14.26
C ALA A 75 4.60 13.35 -15.17
N ILE A 76 5.76 12.99 -14.59
CA ILE A 76 6.91 12.49 -15.37
C ILE A 76 6.58 11.15 -16.04
N ALA A 77 5.95 10.23 -15.29
CA ALA A 77 5.61 8.91 -15.80
C ALA A 77 4.56 8.97 -16.94
N ASP A 78 3.59 9.88 -16.81
CA ASP A 78 2.57 10.11 -17.84
C ASP A 78 3.20 10.70 -19.11
N PHE A 79 4.08 11.68 -18.96
CA PHE A 79 4.80 12.29 -20.06
C PHE A 79 5.69 11.29 -20.82
N THR A 80 6.38 10.42 -20.08
CA THR A 80 7.35 9.48 -20.65
C THR A 80 6.74 8.13 -21.05
N GLY A 81 5.48 7.84 -20.67
CA GLY A 81 4.87 6.52 -20.87
C GLY A 81 5.62 5.40 -20.16
N THR A 82 6.15 5.66 -18.96
CA THR A 82 7.01 4.71 -18.23
C THR A 82 6.43 4.30 -16.87
N ARG A 83 5.11 4.23 -16.76
CA ARG A 83 4.40 3.91 -15.50
C ARG A 83 4.85 2.59 -14.89
N LYS A 84 5.03 1.54 -15.71
CA LYS A 84 5.51 0.23 -15.22
C LYS A 84 6.97 0.25 -14.74
N ARG A 85 7.81 1.08 -15.33
CA ARG A 85 9.21 1.24 -14.87
C ARG A 85 9.23 1.89 -13.48
N PHE A 86 8.40 2.91 -13.27
CA PHE A 86 8.25 3.53 -11.95
C PHE A 86 7.63 2.57 -10.93
N LEU A 87 6.61 1.81 -11.33
CA LEU A 87 6.07 0.73 -10.49
C LEU A 87 7.16 -0.26 -10.07
N ALA A 88 7.97 -0.73 -11.02
CA ALA A 88 9.05 -1.68 -10.73
C ALA A 88 10.13 -1.06 -9.83
N LEU A 89 10.50 0.20 -10.05
CA LEU A 89 11.47 0.92 -9.23
C LEU A 89 10.98 1.05 -7.79
N PHE A 90 9.77 1.58 -7.59
CA PHE A 90 9.22 1.80 -6.25
C PHE A 90 8.92 0.48 -5.52
N ALA A 91 8.37 -0.51 -6.21
CA ALA A 91 8.20 -1.85 -5.64
C ALA A 91 9.57 -2.45 -5.25
N GLY A 92 10.58 -2.31 -6.10
CA GLY A 92 11.94 -2.76 -5.79
C GLY A 92 12.53 -2.08 -4.55
N ILE A 93 12.36 -0.77 -4.41
CA ILE A 93 12.78 -0.01 -3.22
C ILE A 93 12.03 -0.53 -1.97
N GLY A 94 10.70 -0.67 -2.06
CA GLY A 94 9.87 -1.18 -0.96
C GLY A 94 10.27 -2.59 -0.53
N ILE A 95 10.45 -3.49 -1.49
CA ILE A 95 10.87 -4.88 -1.27
C ILE A 95 12.26 -4.93 -0.62
N ALA A 96 13.23 -4.17 -1.15
CA ALA A 96 14.59 -4.15 -0.62
C ALA A 96 14.64 -3.59 0.82
N ALA A 97 13.92 -2.51 1.09
CA ALA A 97 13.85 -1.92 2.43
C ALA A 97 13.13 -2.85 3.43
N THR A 98 12.07 -3.55 2.98
CA THR A 98 11.37 -4.55 3.80
C THR A 98 12.28 -5.75 4.11
N ALA A 99 13.03 -6.24 3.14
CA ALA A 99 14.04 -7.28 3.36
C ALA A 99 15.14 -6.79 4.31
N ALA A 100 15.65 -5.57 4.13
CA ALA A 100 16.68 -4.98 4.98
C ALA A 100 16.22 -4.77 6.44
N ALA A 101 14.91 -4.69 6.69
CA ALA A 101 14.36 -4.61 8.05
C ALA A 101 14.71 -5.84 8.91
N THR A 102 15.11 -6.96 8.31
CA THR A 102 15.65 -8.14 9.02
C THR A 102 16.99 -7.88 9.71
N LEU A 103 17.73 -6.85 9.28
CA LEU A 103 19.04 -6.48 9.80
C LEU A 103 18.97 -5.66 11.09
N ASN A 104 17.77 -5.25 11.53
CA ASN A 104 17.62 -4.50 12.77
C ASN A 104 18.03 -5.34 13.98
N GLY A 105 18.96 -4.81 14.77
CA GLY A 105 19.35 -5.30 16.09
C GLY A 105 18.68 -4.52 17.21
N ASP A 106 19.00 -4.85 18.46
CA ASP A 106 18.29 -4.36 19.64
C ASP A 106 18.35 -2.83 19.84
N ASP A 107 19.40 -2.15 19.39
CA ASP A 107 19.56 -0.68 19.56
C ASP A 107 19.39 0.11 18.26
N THR A 108 18.79 -0.48 17.22
CA THR A 108 18.76 0.12 15.88
C THR A 108 17.43 0.76 15.50
N TRP A 109 16.70 1.33 16.45
CA TRP A 109 15.38 1.91 16.19
C TRP A 109 15.37 3.05 15.15
N LEU A 110 16.46 3.84 15.05
CA LEU A 110 16.60 4.87 14.01
C LEU A 110 16.77 4.25 12.62
N LEU A 111 17.50 3.15 12.51
CA LEU A 111 17.61 2.38 11.27
C LEU A 111 16.23 1.78 10.91
N ALA A 112 15.52 1.25 11.90
CA ALA A 112 14.16 0.76 11.71
C ALA A 112 13.23 1.88 11.19
N ALA A 113 13.29 3.09 11.76
CA ALA A 113 12.56 4.26 11.26
C ALA A 113 12.89 4.54 9.78
N ALA A 114 14.17 4.63 9.44
CA ALA A 114 14.62 4.92 8.08
C ALA A 114 14.18 3.84 7.07
N LEU A 115 14.29 2.57 7.45
CA LEU A 115 13.85 1.44 6.61
C LEU A 115 12.34 1.43 6.43
N PHE A 116 11.57 1.72 7.47
CA PHE A 116 10.10 1.84 7.35
C PHE A 116 9.69 2.99 6.43
N VAL A 117 10.30 4.17 6.59
CA VAL A 117 10.03 5.33 5.71
C VAL A 117 10.34 4.96 4.26
N THR A 118 11.49 4.35 4.02
CA THR A 118 11.91 3.91 2.67
C THR A 118 10.96 2.85 2.10
N ALA A 119 10.59 1.85 2.89
CA ALA A 119 9.64 0.82 2.48
C ALA A 119 8.25 1.39 2.18
N ASN A 120 7.77 2.34 3.00
CA ASN A 120 6.47 2.99 2.82
C ASN A 120 6.46 3.90 1.59
N ILE A 121 7.56 4.63 1.29
CA ILE A 121 7.71 5.38 0.04
C ILE A 121 7.66 4.43 -1.15
N GLY A 122 8.37 3.31 -1.08
CA GLY A 122 8.34 2.27 -2.11
C GLY A 122 6.93 1.71 -2.33
N TYR A 123 6.23 1.36 -1.24
CA TYR A 123 4.86 0.84 -1.29
C TYR A 123 3.88 1.86 -1.88
N ALA A 124 3.84 3.07 -1.35
CA ALA A 124 2.89 4.09 -1.77
C ALA A 124 3.17 4.60 -3.19
N GLY A 125 4.45 4.77 -3.55
CA GLY A 125 4.85 5.11 -4.91
C GLY A 125 4.47 4.02 -5.91
N ALA A 126 4.73 2.76 -5.59
CA ALA A 126 4.33 1.63 -6.44
C ALA A 126 2.81 1.54 -6.60
N ASN A 127 2.02 1.78 -5.53
CA ASN A 127 0.56 1.78 -5.59
C ASN A 127 0.01 2.88 -6.49
N ALA A 128 0.57 4.08 -6.44
CA ALA A 128 0.15 5.17 -7.32
C ALA A 128 0.27 4.77 -8.81
N PHE A 129 1.37 4.13 -9.18
CA PHE A 129 1.56 3.65 -10.56
C PHE A 129 0.74 2.39 -10.87
N TYR A 130 0.54 1.50 -9.91
CA TYR A 130 -0.35 0.35 -10.03
C TYR A 130 -1.78 0.76 -10.37
N GLU A 131 -2.35 1.69 -9.61
CA GLU A 131 -3.69 2.19 -9.84
C GLU A 131 -3.81 2.94 -11.16
N SER A 132 -2.78 3.69 -11.57
CA SER A 132 -2.75 4.39 -12.85
C SER A 132 -2.77 3.46 -14.08
N LEU A 133 -2.44 2.18 -13.89
CA LEU A 133 -2.54 1.15 -14.95
C LEU A 133 -3.95 0.57 -15.10
N LEU A 134 -4.88 0.79 -14.16
CA LEU A 134 -6.22 0.24 -14.19
C LEU A 134 -6.98 0.56 -15.50
N PRO A 135 -6.96 1.80 -16.04
CA PRO A 135 -7.62 2.12 -17.31
C PRO A 135 -7.04 1.37 -18.53
N SER A 136 -5.82 0.83 -18.43
CA SER A 136 -5.20 0.01 -19.48
C SER A 136 -5.62 -1.46 -19.41
N VAL A 137 -6.25 -1.86 -18.31
CA VAL A 137 -6.66 -3.25 -18.01
C VAL A 137 -8.17 -3.42 -18.13
N ALA A 138 -8.94 -2.35 -17.83
CA ALA A 138 -10.39 -2.35 -17.74
C ALA A 138 -11.02 -1.32 -18.67
N GLY A 139 -12.14 -1.67 -19.29
CA GLY A 139 -13.00 -0.68 -19.96
C GLY A 139 -13.71 0.23 -18.95
N PRO A 140 -14.24 1.41 -19.40
CA PRO A 140 -14.88 2.36 -18.50
C PRO A 140 -16.00 1.76 -17.63
N ASP A 141 -16.78 0.84 -18.18
CA ASP A 141 -17.90 0.21 -17.49
C ASP A 141 -17.49 -0.93 -16.52
N GLU A 142 -16.20 -1.34 -16.55
CA GLU A 142 -15.66 -2.43 -15.74
C GLU A 142 -14.72 -1.95 -14.63
N LEU A 143 -14.38 -0.65 -14.59
CA LEU A 143 -13.37 -0.10 -13.67
C LEU A 143 -13.67 -0.43 -12.20
N ASP A 144 -14.89 -0.14 -11.73
CA ASP A 144 -15.30 -0.38 -10.35
C ASP A 144 -15.22 -1.86 -9.99
N ARG A 145 -15.68 -2.72 -10.91
CA ARG A 145 -15.69 -4.17 -10.70
C ARG A 145 -14.29 -4.78 -10.67
N ILE A 146 -13.39 -4.32 -11.54
CA ILE A 146 -12.01 -4.82 -11.60
C ILE A 146 -11.20 -4.27 -10.43
N SER A 147 -11.39 -3.01 -10.05
CA SER A 147 -10.81 -2.41 -8.86
C SER A 147 -11.22 -3.20 -7.60
N ALA A 148 -12.51 -3.44 -7.40
CA ALA A 148 -13.02 -4.22 -6.27
C ALA A 148 -12.43 -5.64 -6.22
N ARG A 149 -12.21 -6.28 -7.40
CA ARG A 149 -11.51 -7.57 -7.47
C ARG A 149 -10.06 -7.46 -7.03
N GLY A 150 -9.35 -6.40 -7.43
CA GLY A 150 -7.98 -6.14 -6.95
C GLY A 150 -7.95 -6.13 -5.43
N TYR A 151 -8.76 -5.28 -4.80
CA TYR A 151 -8.87 -5.20 -3.34
C TYR A 151 -9.24 -6.54 -2.69
N ALA A 152 -10.18 -7.30 -3.27
CA ALA A 152 -10.51 -8.63 -2.77
C ALA A 152 -9.31 -9.58 -2.80
N PHE A 153 -8.55 -9.60 -3.90
CA PHE A 153 -7.31 -10.35 -4.00
C PHE A 153 -6.27 -9.88 -2.97
N GLY A 154 -6.17 -8.57 -2.74
CA GLY A 154 -5.32 -7.97 -1.73
C GLY A 154 -5.66 -8.47 -0.32
N TYR A 155 -6.93 -8.39 0.07
CA TYR A 155 -7.40 -8.92 1.37
C TYR A 155 -7.04 -10.39 1.55
N LEU A 156 -7.26 -11.20 0.51
CA LEU A 156 -6.98 -12.63 0.61
C LEU A 156 -5.48 -12.92 0.65
N GLY A 157 -4.67 -12.28 -0.21
CA GLY A 157 -3.22 -12.47 -0.25
C GLY A 157 -2.53 -11.99 1.00
N GLY A 158 -2.85 -10.77 1.44
CA GLY A 158 -2.37 -10.20 2.69
C GLY A 158 -2.80 -11.01 3.90
N GLY A 159 -4.08 -11.45 3.93
CA GLY A 159 -4.62 -12.27 5.00
C GLY A 159 -3.94 -13.63 5.14
N ILE A 160 -3.72 -14.33 4.03
CA ILE A 160 -3.05 -15.64 4.06
C ILE A 160 -1.62 -15.50 4.61
N LEU A 161 -0.85 -14.55 4.10
CA LEU A 161 0.52 -14.35 4.58
C LEU A 161 0.55 -13.85 6.03
N LEU A 162 -0.40 -13.00 6.42
CA LEU A 162 -0.55 -12.57 7.81
C LEU A 162 -0.81 -13.77 8.74
N VAL A 163 -1.69 -14.72 8.37
CA VAL A 163 -1.91 -15.95 9.16
C VAL A 163 -0.64 -16.75 9.31
N ILE A 164 0.09 -17.00 8.21
CA ILE A 164 1.36 -17.76 8.24
C ILE A 164 2.36 -17.06 9.17
N ASN A 165 2.57 -15.77 9.01
CA ASN A 165 3.51 -15.00 9.82
C ASN A 165 3.08 -14.90 11.28
N SER A 166 1.77 -14.83 11.53
CA SER A 166 1.22 -14.85 12.90
C SER A 166 1.52 -16.16 13.61
N MET A 167 1.41 -17.29 12.91
CA MET A 167 1.79 -18.59 13.46
C MET A 167 3.28 -18.63 13.84
N TRP A 168 4.15 -18.05 13.03
CA TRP A 168 5.58 -17.94 13.33
C TRP A 168 5.85 -17.09 14.57
N VAL A 169 5.16 -15.97 14.70
CA VAL A 169 5.36 -15.01 15.80
C VAL A 169 4.79 -15.52 17.12
N LEU A 170 3.60 -16.16 17.09
CA LEU A 170 2.90 -16.63 18.27
C LEU A 170 3.41 -17.99 18.76
N LYS A 171 3.97 -18.82 17.88
CA LYS A 171 4.44 -20.17 18.17
C LYS A 171 5.75 -20.47 17.46
N PRO A 172 6.84 -19.68 17.72
CA PRO A 172 8.10 -19.81 16.98
C PRO A 172 8.73 -21.19 17.14
N GLU A 173 8.56 -21.82 18.29
CA GLU A 173 9.08 -23.16 18.61
C GLU A 173 8.55 -24.25 17.68
N LEU A 174 7.30 -24.13 17.18
CA LEU A 174 6.72 -25.10 16.23
C LEU A 174 7.42 -25.09 14.87
N PHE A 175 8.10 -23.99 14.56
CA PHE A 175 8.81 -23.79 13.29
C PHE A 175 10.34 -23.84 13.46
N GLY A 176 10.83 -24.27 14.62
CA GLY A 176 12.26 -24.32 14.92
C GLY A 176 12.95 -22.94 14.99
N MET A 177 12.19 -21.88 15.22
CA MET A 177 12.71 -20.52 15.34
C MET A 177 13.16 -20.24 16.77
N PRO A 178 14.31 -19.54 16.96
CA PRO A 178 14.90 -19.34 18.29
C PRO A 178 14.10 -18.40 19.20
N GLY A 179 13.07 -17.71 18.68
CA GLY A 179 12.18 -16.84 19.47
C GLY A 179 11.39 -15.86 18.60
N THR A 180 10.51 -15.11 19.26
CA THR A 180 9.57 -14.17 18.62
C THR A 180 10.31 -13.08 17.81
N GLY A 181 11.41 -12.52 18.31
CA GLY A 181 12.18 -11.49 17.61
C GLY A 181 12.75 -11.99 16.28
N PHE A 182 13.18 -13.25 16.21
CA PHE A 182 13.59 -13.89 14.96
C PHE A 182 12.39 -14.09 14.03
N ALA A 183 11.26 -14.58 14.54
CA ALA A 183 10.05 -14.82 13.78
C ALA A 183 9.49 -13.54 13.14
N VAL A 184 9.53 -12.41 13.86
CA VAL A 184 9.14 -11.09 13.31
C VAL A 184 10.06 -10.70 12.15
N ARG A 185 11.37 -10.83 12.30
CA ARG A 185 12.33 -10.53 11.22
C ARG A 185 12.14 -11.47 10.02
N ALA A 186 11.95 -12.77 10.26
CA ALA A 186 11.66 -13.75 9.20
C ALA A 186 10.35 -13.41 8.47
N SER A 187 9.35 -12.87 9.18
CA SER A 187 8.11 -12.40 8.58
C SER A 187 8.35 -11.24 7.61
N PHE A 188 9.21 -10.28 7.94
CA PHE A 188 9.55 -9.19 7.02
C PHE A 188 10.23 -9.72 5.74
N PHE A 189 11.13 -10.70 5.88
CA PHE A 189 11.75 -11.34 4.72
C PHE A 189 10.72 -12.08 3.86
N SER A 190 9.82 -12.84 4.48
CA SER A 190 8.76 -13.55 3.76
C SER A 190 7.85 -12.60 2.98
N VAL A 191 7.51 -11.44 3.55
CA VAL A 191 6.74 -10.38 2.87
C VAL A 191 7.51 -9.83 1.68
N ALA A 192 8.81 -9.57 1.82
CA ALA A 192 9.63 -9.08 0.71
C ALA A 192 9.67 -10.09 -0.45
N VAL A 193 9.86 -11.38 -0.15
CA VAL A 193 9.84 -12.45 -1.15
C VAL A 193 8.46 -12.58 -1.81
N TRP A 194 7.39 -12.58 -1.02
CA TRP A 194 6.01 -12.65 -1.51
C TRP A 194 5.70 -11.49 -2.45
N TRP A 195 5.98 -10.28 -2.02
CA TRP A 195 5.76 -9.09 -2.83
C TRP A 195 6.57 -9.14 -4.14
N GLY A 196 7.84 -9.51 -4.07
CA GLY A 196 8.70 -9.65 -5.26
C GLY A 196 8.18 -10.68 -6.26
N VAL A 197 7.87 -11.89 -5.81
CA VAL A 197 7.43 -13.00 -6.67
C VAL A 197 6.10 -12.66 -7.36
N PHE A 198 5.11 -12.18 -6.61
CA PHE A 198 3.78 -11.91 -7.14
C PHE A 198 3.67 -10.57 -7.88
N SER A 199 4.71 -9.71 -7.86
CA SER A 199 4.82 -8.53 -8.73
C SER A 199 5.25 -8.86 -10.15
N VAL A 200 5.88 -10.01 -10.41
CA VAL A 200 6.36 -10.38 -11.75
C VAL A 200 5.25 -10.41 -12.81
N PRO A 201 4.04 -10.91 -12.54
CA PRO A 201 2.98 -10.98 -13.54
C PRO A 201 2.54 -9.62 -14.08
N ILE A 202 2.41 -8.59 -13.23
CA ILE A 202 1.99 -7.26 -13.69
C ILE A 202 3.06 -6.63 -14.59
N LEU A 203 4.32 -6.77 -14.24
CA LEU A 203 5.43 -6.24 -15.03
C LEU A 203 5.57 -6.91 -16.41
N ARG A 204 5.16 -8.19 -16.53
CA ARG A 204 5.28 -8.95 -17.78
C ARG A 204 4.05 -8.90 -18.67
N ARG A 205 2.84 -8.80 -18.10
CA ARG A 205 1.59 -9.03 -18.83
C ARG A 205 0.72 -7.79 -19.02
N VAL A 206 0.81 -6.81 -18.12
CA VAL A 206 0.05 -5.56 -18.28
C VAL A 206 0.75 -4.69 -19.32
N PRO A 207 0.05 -4.17 -20.35
CA PRO A 207 0.66 -3.29 -21.32
C PRO A 207 1.07 -1.95 -20.70
N GLU A 208 2.13 -1.35 -21.19
CA GLU A 208 2.49 0.03 -20.88
C GLU A 208 1.50 0.95 -21.59
N PRO A 209 0.83 1.89 -20.89
CA PRO A 209 0.01 2.88 -21.57
C PRO A 209 0.86 3.74 -22.52
N PRO A 210 0.31 4.19 -23.64
CA PRO A 210 1.01 5.10 -24.53
C PRO A 210 1.41 6.38 -23.77
N ALA A 211 2.58 6.92 -24.11
CA ALA A 211 3.01 8.20 -23.56
C ALA A 211 2.02 9.30 -23.99
N ASP A 212 1.64 10.14 -23.05
CA ASP A 212 0.76 11.27 -23.30
C ASP A 212 1.57 12.47 -23.85
N HIS A 213 2.01 12.34 -25.10
CA HIS A 213 2.73 13.40 -25.80
C HIS A 213 1.74 14.47 -26.26
N ALA A 214 1.59 15.53 -25.46
CA ALA A 214 0.95 16.74 -25.98
C ALA A 214 1.80 17.30 -27.15
N PRO A 215 1.20 17.59 -28.32
CA PRO A 215 1.93 18.18 -29.46
C PRO A 215 2.63 19.47 -29.02
N GLY A 216 3.96 19.54 -29.15
CA GLY A 216 4.75 20.76 -28.89
C GLY A 216 5.64 20.75 -27.65
N LEU A 217 5.58 19.73 -26.80
CA LEU A 217 6.49 19.62 -25.64
C LEU A 217 7.77 18.83 -26.03
N THR A 218 8.69 19.50 -26.70
CA THR A 218 10.08 19.06 -26.83
C THR A 218 10.86 19.74 -25.71
N GLY A 219 11.20 19.00 -24.63
CA GLY A 219 11.92 19.59 -23.53
C GLY A 219 12.23 18.62 -22.37
N ASN A 220 12.81 19.13 -21.33
CA ASN A 220 13.14 18.38 -20.12
C ASN A 220 11.85 17.80 -19.48
N PRO A 221 11.73 16.45 -19.31
CA PRO A 221 10.54 15.81 -18.72
C PRO A 221 10.13 16.34 -17.34
N ILE A 222 11.11 16.77 -16.55
CA ILE A 222 10.87 17.35 -15.22
C ILE A 222 10.18 18.72 -15.36
N ALA A 223 10.66 19.59 -16.23
CA ALA A 223 10.04 20.91 -16.47
C ALA A 223 8.63 20.76 -17.05
N ALA A 224 8.44 19.82 -17.98
CA ALA A 224 7.11 19.52 -18.53
C ALA A 224 6.15 18.97 -17.46
N GLY A 225 6.62 18.10 -16.56
CA GLY A 225 5.86 17.58 -15.43
C GLY A 225 5.43 18.69 -14.47
N PHE A 226 6.33 19.59 -14.09
CA PHE A 226 6.00 20.74 -13.24
C PHE A 226 5.03 21.72 -13.93
N GLY A 227 5.21 21.98 -15.22
CA GLY A 227 4.28 22.82 -16.00
C GLY A 227 2.86 22.24 -15.96
N ARG A 228 2.69 20.95 -16.21
CA ARG A 228 1.37 20.26 -16.12
C ARG A 228 0.77 20.32 -14.73
N LEU A 229 1.58 20.17 -13.67
CA LEU A 229 1.08 20.32 -12.30
C LEU A 229 0.52 21.73 -12.05
N VAL A 230 1.25 22.77 -12.46
CA VAL A 230 0.79 24.16 -12.31
C VAL A 230 -0.50 24.39 -13.10
N ASP A 231 -0.58 23.91 -14.33
CA ASP A 231 -1.79 24.02 -15.14
C ASP A 231 -2.97 23.25 -14.53
N THR A 232 -2.74 22.02 -14.04
CA THR A 232 -3.75 21.24 -13.33
C THR A 232 -4.25 21.97 -12.07
N PHE A 233 -3.34 22.54 -11.26
CA PHE A 233 -3.72 23.32 -10.09
C PHE A 233 -4.49 24.60 -10.44
N ARG A 234 -4.20 25.20 -11.59
CA ARG A 234 -4.94 26.37 -12.08
C ARG A 234 -6.33 25.98 -12.59
N ASP A 235 -6.42 24.89 -13.30
CA ASP A 235 -7.68 24.43 -13.88
C ASP A 235 -8.61 23.77 -12.86
N ILE A 236 -8.09 23.04 -11.85
CA ILE A 236 -8.88 22.40 -10.80
C ILE A 236 -9.75 23.39 -10.02
N ARG A 237 -9.31 24.65 -9.91
CA ARG A 237 -10.11 25.72 -9.27
C ARG A 237 -11.42 25.98 -9.99
N ARG A 238 -11.53 25.66 -11.27
CA ARG A 238 -12.76 25.79 -12.07
C ARG A 238 -13.79 24.71 -11.72
N TYR A 239 -13.33 23.58 -11.12
CA TYR A 239 -14.18 22.43 -10.81
C TYR A 239 -14.46 22.33 -9.31
N ARG A 240 -15.29 23.24 -8.78
CA ARG A 240 -15.63 23.31 -7.35
C ARG A 240 -16.06 21.96 -6.74
N GLN A 241 -16.83 21.15 -7.48
CA GLN A 241 -17.28 19.84 -7.00
C GLN A 241 -16.13 18.84 -6.86
N LEU A 242 -15.18 18.87 -7.80
CA LEU A 242 -13.96 18.05 -7.73
C LEU A 242 -13.09 18.44 -6.54
N LEU A 243 -12.92 19.75 -6.30
CA LEU A 243 -12.19 20.22 -5.12
C LEU A 243 -12.83 19.76 -3.80
N LEU A 244 -14.15 19.88 -3.69
CA LEU A 244 -14.89 19.41 -2.51
C LEU A 244 -14.75 17.90 -2.31
N PHE A 245 -14.81 17.14 -3.40
CA PHE A 245 -14.59 15.68 -3.36
C PHE A 245 -13.17 15.34 -2.91
N LEU A 246 -12.15 15.98 -3.48
CA LEU A 246 -10.75 15.74 -3.13
C LEU A 246 -10.48 16.12 -1.66
N PHE A 247 -11.06 17.21 -1.17
CA PHE A 247 -10.91 17.63 0.22
C PHE A 247 -11.60 16.63 1.18
N ALA A 248 -12.82 16.19 0.86
CA ALA A 248 -13.52 15.18 1.64
C ALA A 248 -12.76 13.84 1.62
N PHE A 249 -12.28 13.42 0.45
CA PHE A 249 -11.45 12.23 0.29
C PHE A 249 -10.19 12.30 1.15
N TRP A 250 -9.49 13.42 1.12
CA TRP A 250 -8.29 13.62 1.91
C TRP A 250 -8.57 13.42 3.41
N ILE A 251 -9.61 14.08 3.95
CA ILE A 251 -9.94 14.00 5.38
C ILE A 251 -10.26 12.56 5.81
N TYR A 252 -11.17 11.87 5.10
CA TYR A 252 -11.54 10.53 5.54
C TYR A 252 -10.43 9.50 5.30
N ASN A 253 -9.68 9.62 4.21
CA ASN A 253 -8.58 8.72 3.90
C ASN A 253 -7.41 8.87 4.87
N ASP A 254 -7.15 10.10 5.34
CA ASP A 254 -6.15 10.35 6.39
C ASP A 254 -6.56 9.67 7.70
N GLY A 255 -7.84 9.79 8.10
CA GLY A 255 -8.38 9.09 9.25
C GLY A 255 -8.22 7.57 9.17
N VAL A 256 -8.62 6.97 8.05
CA VAL A 256 -8.48 5.52 7.80
C VAL A 256 -7.01 5.09 7.84
N SER A 257 -6.14 5.84 7.16
CA SER A 257 -4.69 5.56 7.12
C SER A 257 -4.04 5.65 8.51
N THR A 258 -4.47 6.60 9.33
CA THR A 258 -4.00 6.77 10.69
C THR A 258 -4.42 5.57 11.57
N ILE A 259 -5.69 5.15 11.49
CA ILE A 259 -6.17 3.97 12.22
C ILE A 259 -5.33 2.74 11.84
N ILE A 260 -5.12 2.48 10.55
CA ILE A 260 -4.35 1.32 10.09
C ILE A 260 -2.91 1.32 10.64
N LYS A 261 -2.26 2.48 10.70
CA LYS A 261 -0.84 2.59 11.10
C LYS A 261 -0.64 2.67 12.61
N MET A 262 -1.63 3.16 13.34
CA MET A 262 -1.52 3.42 14.78
C MET A 262 -2.21 2.37 15.65
N ALA A 263 -3.15 1.59 15.09
CA ALA A 263 -3.99 0.68 15.87
C ALA A 263 -3.18 -0.30 16.72
N THR A 264 -2.18 -0.97 16.15
CA THR A 264 -1.36 -1.93 16.88
C THR A 264 -0.34 -1.27 17.82
N ALA A 265 0.21 -0.09 17.43
CA ALA A 265 1.09 0.67 18.31
C ALA A 265 0.34 1.17 19.55
N TYR A 266 -0.88 1.68 19.36
CA TYR A 266 -1.74 2.12 20.44
C TYR A 266 -2.26 0.95 21.30
N GLY A 267 -2.66 -0.16 20.64
CA GLY A 267 -3.08 -1.37 21.35
C GLY A 267 -1.97 -1.93 22.25
N ASP A 268 -0.75 -1.97 21.76
CA ASP A 268 0.42 -2.39 22.53
C ASP A 268 0.71 -1.42 23.71
N GLU A 269 0.58 -0.10 23.50
CA GLU A 269 0.76 0.91 24.57
C GLU A 269 -0.26 0.76 25.70
N ILE A 270 -1.52 0.43 25.41
CA ILE A 270 -2.57 0.23 26.41
C ILE A 270 -2.64 -1.22 26.94
N GLY A 271 -1.67 -2.07 26.57
CA GLY A 271 -1.50 -3.42 27.10
C GLY A 271 -2.40 -4.48 26.46
N ILE A 272 -2.92 -4.28 25.27
CA ILE A 272 -3.61 -5.33 24.51
C ILE A 272 -2.58 -6.35 24.02
N ASP A 273 -2.83 -7.63 24.32
CA ASP A 273 -1.97 -8.72 23.89
C ASP A 273 -1.83 -8.76 22.34
N LEU A 274 -0.61 -8.97 21.87
CA LEU A 274 -0.29 -9.03 20.43
C LEU A 274 -1.13 -10.06 19.69
N GLY A 275 -1.42 -11.22 20.32
CA GLY A 275 -2.24 -12.27 19.71
C GLY A 275 -3.66 -11.79 19.42
N HIS A 276 -4.28 -11.06 20.36
CA HIS A 276 -5.62 -10.50 20.15
C HIS A 276 -5.64 -9.45 19.03
N MET A 277 -4.62 -8.59 18.95
CA MET A 277 -4.48 -7.61 17.87
C MET A 277 -4.33 -8.30 16.51
N ILE A 278 -3.50 -9.32 16.42
CA ILE A 278 -3.31 -10.11 15.21
C ILE A 278 -4.61 -10.80 14.80
N ILE A 279 -5.33 -11.43 15.71
CA ILE A 279 -6.62 -12.09 15.42
C ILE A 279 -7.62 -11.08 14.85
N ALA A 280 -7.72 -9.89 15.44
CA ALA A 280 -8.60 -8.84 14.94
C ALA A 280 -8.23 -8.43 13.51
N LEU A 281 -6.94 -8.27 13.20
CA LEU A 281 -6.47 -7.98 11.86
C LEU A 281 -6.75 -9.11 10.87
N VAL A 282 -6.56 -10.37 11.27
CA VAL A 282 -6.89 -11.54 10.44
C VAL A 282 -8.38 -11.56 10.12
N ILE A 283 -9.25 -11.37 11.12
CA ILE A 283 -10.70 -11.30 10.91
C ILE A 283 -11.03 -10.19 9.90
N THR A 284 -10.42 -9.01 10.06
CA THR A 284 -10.62 -7.88 9.13
C THR A 284 -10.26 -8.26 7.68
N GLN A 285 -9.18 -9.00 7.44
CA GLN A 285 -8.81 -9.44 6.09
C GLN A 285 -9.85 -10.38 5.49
N PHE A 286 -10.28 -11.40 6.25
CA PHE A 286 -11.22 -12.40 5.72
C PHE A 286 -12.66 -11.87 5.60
N VAL A 287 -13.06 -10.91 6.41
CA VAL A 287 -14.33 -10.16 6.24
C VAL A 287 -14.21 -9.17 5.08
N GLY A 288 -13.07 -8.48 4.96
CA GLY A 288 -12.80 -7.52 3.88
C GLY A 288 -12.89 -8.14 2.49
N PHE A 289 -12.44 -9.38 2.32
CA PHE A 289 -12.51 -10.09 1.04
C PHE A 289 -13.93 -10.17 0.43
N PRO A 290 -14.95 -10.75 1.07
CA PRO A 290 -16.30 -10.77 0.54
C PRO A 290 -16.93 -9.39 0.49
N CYS A 291 -16.64 -8.52 1.46
CA CYS A 291 -17.14 -7.15 1.48
C CYS A 291 -16.63 -6.33 0.28
N ALA A 292 -15.37 -6.49 -0.13
CA ALA A 292 -14.84 -5.81 -1.32
C ALA A 292 -15.60 -6.22 -2.60
N ILE A 293 -15.89 -7.52 -2.77
CA ILE A 293 -16.67 -8.02 -3.90
C ILE A 293 -18.09 -7.45 -3.89
N LEU A 294 -18.75 -7.50 -2.73
CA LEU A 294 -20.11 -6.96 -2.56
C LEU A 294 -20.16 -5.46 -2.84
N PHE A 295 -19.16 -4.72 -2.38
CA PHE A 295 -19.05 -3.28 -2.60
C PHE A 295 -18.87 -2.94 -4.07
N GLY A 296 -18.07 -3.72 -4.82
CA GLY A 296 -17.93 -3.59 -6.26
C GLY A 296 -19.26 -3.80 -7.01
N GLU A 297 -20.02 -4.84 -6.64
CA GLU A 297 -21.37 -5.07 -7.21
C GLU A 297 -22.37 -3.94 -6.83
N MET A 298 -22.26 -3.44 -5.60
CA MET A 298 -23.08 -2.30 -5.13
C MET A 298 -22.79 -1.04 -5.94
N GLY A 299 -21.52 -0.75 -6.24
CA GLY A 299 -21.10 0.37 -7.08
C GLY A 299 -21.79 0.36 -8.45
N VAL A 300 -21.87 -0.83 -9.07
CA VAL A 300 -22.55 -1.01 -10.37
C VAL A 300 -24.07 -0.83 -10.26
N ARG A 301 -24.71 -1.34 -9.19
CA ARG A 301 -26.18 -1.35 -9.04
C ARG A 301 -26.79 -0.03 -8.59
N ILE A 302 -26.23 0.60 -7.57
CA ILE A 302 -26.77 1.81 -6.92
C ILE A 302 -25.94 3.07 -7.16
N GLY A 303 -24.82 2.91 -7.87
CA GLY A 303 -23.86 3.98 -8.18
C GLY A 303 -22.79 4.18 -7.11
N THR A 304 -21.60 4.54 -7.55
CA THR A 304 -20.37 4.66 -6.74
C THR A 304 -20.53 5.63 -5.56
N LYS A 305 -21.18 6.79 -5.77
CA LYS A 305 -21.38 7.79 -4.69
C LYS A 305 -22.20 7.25 -3.53
N ARG A 306 -23.31 6.55 -3.81
CA ARG A 306 -24.17 5.98 -2.74
C ARG A 306 -23.45 4.86 -2.00
N SER A 307 -22.71 4.04 -2.74
CA SER A 307 -21.94 2.96 -2.15
C SER A 307 -20.87 3.49 -1.19
N ILE A 308 -20.14 4.54 -1.56
CA ILE A 308 -19.14 5.20 -0.67
C ILE A 308 -19.82 5.74 0.60
N LEU A 309 -20.98 6.42 0.46
CA LEU A 309 -21.70 6.96 1.63
C LEU A 309 -22.17 5.86 2.58
N ILE A 310 -22.61 4.71 2.06
CA ILE A 310 -22.97 3.55 2.88
C ILE A 310 -21.72 3.01 3.60
N GLY A 311 -20.61 2.83 2.88
CA GLY A 311 -19.35 2.35 3.48
C GLY A 311 -18.76 3.27 4.56
N LEU A 312 -19.02 4.59 4.47
CA LEU A 312 -18.61 5.55 5.50
C LEU A 312 -19.56 5.60 6.71
N ALA A 313 -20.80 5.11 6.57
CA ALA A 313 -21.80 5.09 7.63
C ALA A 313 -21.74 3.83 8.51
N VAL A 314 -21.10 2.75 8.01
CA VAL A 314 -20.88 1.47 8.72
C VAL A 314 -19.58 1.50 9.48
#